data_d3edcd79439a99e3cb986ef03711dbe7
#
_entry.id   d3edcd79439a99e3cb986ef03711dbe7
#
_cell.length_a   1.000
_cell.length_b   1.000
_cell.length_c   1.000
_cell.angle_alpha   90.00
_cell.angle_beta   90.00
_cell.angle_gamma   90.00
#
_symmetry.space_group_name_H-M   'P 1'
#
loop_
_entity.id
_entity.type
_entity.pdbx_description
1 polymer ?
#
loop_
_entity_poly.entity_id
_entity_poly.type
_entity_poly.pdbx_seq_one_letter_code
_entity_poly.pdbx_strand_id
1 'polypeptide(L)'
;MKKENKRLQFAQKIGMTILLLLLIRFMSHIPVPGVKHSMFKLAVAGKGNGYFQLYDRLTGGSFSNMTIFGAGITPYITASIVVQLLGYTSKRLNQMYHEGEYGRRHMQKMTLLISCITSVIISFTASYTLYAQGYLNGKIYILFAGLTLMIGTLILIGIGKWIELRYFKNGISLVLFINIIASMPNDVLTIISLKKWETAILIAVSLITLFVLLIMELIRKEIIVRESARVDQNEEVIKHFFIPVRLNMLNVMPIIFMSTILQLVQMLSLVGIKTQIFNTSKWFVSTKPIYIIGIIVYCAGIFLLGVMYSDIAFNPFTIAIDLKKKASYIPGVRLGNDTSKFLHSAKTGMMLLDSILLTLISIVPIAITSILGLSSLTMFGTSLVIVIGVLVETAYQIKAEVYGVRQEEKQWI
;
A
#
# COMPACT_ATOMS: atom_id res chain seq x y z
N MET A 1 13.18 -37.13 -0.22
CA MET A 1 11.95 -37.00 -1.00
C MET A 1 10.96 -35.95 -0.47
N LYS A 2 10.42 -35.97 0.78
CA LYS A 2 9.48 -34.92 1.26
C LYS A 2 10.11 -33.51 1.36
N LYS A 3 11.38 -33.40 1.64
CA LYS A 3 12.13 -32.14 1.83
C LYS A 3 12.42 -31.43 0.50
N GLU A 4 12.78 -32.17 -0.52
CA GLU A 4 12.97 -31.65 -1.89
C GLU A 4 11.65 -31.14 -2.48
N ASN A 5 10.55 -31.87 -2.25
CA ASN A 5 9.23 -31.44 -2.73
C ASN A 5 8.77 -30.09 -2.13
N LYS A 6 9.03 -29.82 -0.83
CA LYS A 6 8.64 -28.52 -0.22
C LYS A 6 9.47 -27.35 -0.73
N ARG A 7 10.79 -27.56 -0.93
CA ARG A 7 11.67 -26.54 -1.54
C ARG A 7 11.30 -26.27 -3.00
N LEU A 8 10.98 -27.32 -3.73
CA LEU A 8 10.52 -27.21 -5.12
C LEU A 8 9.19 -26.46 -5.21
N GLN A 9 8.23 -26.76 -4.34
CA GLN A 9 6.95 -26.06 -4.26
C GLN A 9 7.12 -24.57 -3.90
N PHE A 10 8.06 -24.24 -3.00
CA PHE A 10 8.36 -22.86 -2.65
C PHE A 10 9.02 -22.09 -3.83
N ALA A 11 9.97 -22.72 -4.51
CA ALA A 11 10.58 -22.15 -5.71
C ALA A 11 9.55 -21.96 -6.84
N GLN A 12 8.60 -22.89 -7.01
CA GLN A 12 7.49 -22.75 -7.95
C GLN A 12 6.56 -21.59 -7.58
N LYS A 13 6.25 -21.37 -6.31
CA LYS A 13 5.45 -20.24 -5.86
C LYS A 13 6.13 -18.91 -6.24
N ILE A 14 7.42 -18.76 -5.94
CA ILE A 14 8.19 -17.56 -6.30
C ILE A 14 8.25 -17.39 -7.82
N GLY A 15 8.61 -18.43 -8.55
CA GLY A 15 8.72 -18.40 -10.01
C GLY A 15 7.41 -18.00 -10.68
N MET A 16 6.29 -18.57 -10.23
CA MET A 16 4.96 -18.24 -10.76
C MET A 16 4.54 -16.80 -10.43
N THR A 17 4.88 -16.31 -9.24
CA THR A 17 4.62 -14.91 -8.87
C THR A 17 5.42 -13.96 -9.76
N ILE A 18 6.71 -14.23 -9.98
CA ILE A 18 7.55 -13.41 -10.86
C ILE A 18 7.01 -13.45 -12.29
N LEU A 19 6.61 -14.62 -12.79
CA LEU A 19 6.03 -14.75 -14.13
C LEU A 19 4.75 -13.92 -14.29
N LEU A 20 3.85 -13.93 -13.29
CA LEU A 20 2.63 -13.12 -13.31
C LEU A 20 2.94 -11.62 -13.27
N LEU A 21 3.93 -11.21 -12.50
CA LEU A 21 4.37 -9.80 -12.43
C LEU A 21 5.01 -9.36 -13.76
N LEU A 22 5.79 -10.20 -14.42
CA LEU A 22 6.34 -9.94 -15.77
C LEU A 22 5.22 -9.86 -16.82
N LEU A 23 4.20 -10.70 -16.73
CA LEU A 23 3.03 -10.65 -17.60
C LEU A 23 2.30 -9.31 -17.46
N ILE A 24 2.11 -8.80 -16.24
CA ILE A 24 1.58 -7.45 -16.01
C ILE A 24 2.43 -6.40 -16.72
N ARG A 25 3.75 -6.48 -16.62
CA ARG A 25 4.65 -5.51 -17.28
C ARG A 25 4.57 -5.59 -18.81
N PHE A 26 4.48 -6.78 -19.37
CA PHE A 26 4.29 -6.96 -20.81
C PHE A 26 2.97 -6.33 -21.27
N MET A 27 1.87 -6.61 -20.60
CA MET A 27 0.55 -6.05 -20.93
C MET A 27 0.47 -4.54 -20.70
N SER A 28 1.30 -3.96 -19.82
CA SER A 28 1.34 -2.51 -19.58
C SER A 28 1.86 -1.69 -20.77
N HIS A 29 2.27 -2.31 -21.86
CA HIS A 29 2.67 -1.64 -23.11
C HIS A 29 1.57 -1.63 -24.18
N ILE A 30 0.42 -2.28 -23.94
CA ILE A 30 -0.70 -2.29 -24.88
C ILE A 30 -1.45 -0.95 -24.80
N PRO A 31 -1.49 -0.16 -25.88
CA PRO A 31 -2.10 1.18 -25.86
C PRO A 31 -3.63 1.12 -25.87
N VAL A 32 -4.27 2.14 -25.27
CA VAL A 32 -5.72 2.33 -25.35
C VAL A 32 -6.10 2.84 -26.73
N PRO A 33 -7.11 2.26 -27.39
CA PRO A 33 -7.51 2.66 -28.73
C PRO A 33 -8.09 4.09 -28.76
N GLY A 34 -7.75 4.83 -29.82
CA GLY A 34 -8.31 6.16 -30.09
C GLY A 34 -7.67 7.31 -29.32
N VAL A 35 -6.66 7.08 -28.50
CA VAL A 35 -5.92 8.12 -27.77
C VAL A 35 -4.75 8.65 -28.61
N LYS A 36 -4.57 9.96 -28.62
CA LYS A 36 -3.40 10.65 -29.21
C LYS A 36 -2.20 10.58 -28.24
N HIS A 37 -1.53 9.44 -28.21
CA HIS A 37 -0.50 9.11 -27.20
C HIS A 37 0.63 10.15 -27.11
N SER A 38 1.15 10.63 -28.26
CA SER A 38 2.24 11.62 -28.28
C SER A 38 1.85 12.94 -27.61
N MET A 39 0.66 13.44 -27.91
CA MET A 39 0.16 14.69 -27.33
C MET A 39 -0.12 14.53 -25.83
N PHE A 40 -0.69 13.42 -25.41
CA PHE A 40 -0.99 13.16 -24.02
C PHE A 40 0.29 13.01 -23.17
N LYS A 41 1.29 12.26 -23.67
CA LYS A 41 2.60 12.11 -23.03
C LYS A 41 3.30 13.45 -22.82
N LEU A 42 3.29 14.33 -23.82
CA LEU A 42 3.82 15.69 -23.73
C LEU A 42 3.05 16.54 -22.70
N ALA A 43 1.74 16.41 -22.64
CA ALA A 43 0.91 17.14 -21.69
C ALA A 43 1.16 16.69 -20.22
N VAL A 44 1.37 15.40 -19.98
CA VAL A 44 1.70 14.87 -18.66
C VAL A 44 3.11 15.29 -18.25
N ALA A 45 4.09 15.20 -19.15
CA ALA A 45 5.48 15.58 -18.91
C ALA A 45 5.66 17.10 -18.73
N GLY A 46 4.94 17.93 -19.49
CA GLY A 46 5.15 19.39 -19.55
C GLY A 46 4.45 20.19 -18.45
N LYS A 47 3.44 19.67 -17.77
CA LYS A 47 2.62 20.46 -16.82
C LYS A 47 3.12 20.51 -15.38
N GLY A 48 4.29 20.02 -15.05
CA GLY A 48 4.88 20.19 -13.70
C GLY A 48 3.97 19.77 -12.51
N ASN A 49 2.95 18.99 -12.77
CA ASN A 49 1.94 18.60 -11.80
C ASN A 49 2.43 17.33 -11.07
N GLY A 50 3.09 17.51 -9.94
CA GLY A 50 3.61 16.41 -9.12
C GLY A 50 2.59 15.30 -8.84
N TYR A 51 1.31 15.63 -8.92
CA TYR A 51 0.21 14.69 -8.80
C TYR A 51 0.10 13.67 -9.96
N PHE A 52 0.13 14.12 -11.22
CA PHE A 52 0.10 13.20 -12.37
C PHE A 52 1.33 12.29 -12.37
N GLN A 53 2.43 12.79 -11.87
CA GLN A 53 3.66 12.01 -11.71
C GLN A 53 3.53 10.92 -10.64
N LEU A 54 2.90 11.23 -9.48
CA LEU A 54 2.62 10.20 -8.47
C LEU A 54 1.74 9.09 -9.05
N TYR A 55 0.67 9.49 -9.76
CA TYR A 55 -0.23 8.54 -10.39
C TYR A 55 0.48 7.69 -11.44
N ASP A 56 1.28 8.31 -12.28
CA ASP A 56 2.06 7.62 -13.31
C ASP A 56 3.07 6.63 -12.69
N ARG A 57 3.68 6.99 -11.55
CA ARG A 57 4.55 6.08 -10.79
C ARG A 57 3.79 4.88 -10.22
N LEU A 58 2.63 5.10 -9.61
CA LEU A 58 1.80 4.01 -9.06
C LEU A 58 1.29 3.06 -10.16
N THR A 59 1.13 3.56 -11.38
CA THR A 59 0.75 2.76 -12.55
C THR A 59 1.93 2.26 -13.36
N GLY A 60 3.18 2.62 -12.97
CA GLY A 60 4.41 2.19 -13.63
C GLY A 60 4.59 2.72 -15.05
N GLY A 61 4.22 3.98 -15.30
CA GLY A 61 4.27 4.63 -16.60
C GLY A 61 3.08 4.28 -17.51
N SER A 62 2.15 3.46 -17.03
CA SER A 62 0.97 3.05 -17.81
C SER A 62 -0.01 4.20 -18.02
N PHE A 63 -0.05 5.18 -17.11
CA PHE A 63 -0.90 6.35 -17.23
C PHE A 63 -0.36 7.32 -18.28
N SER A 64 0.90 7.72 -18.22
CA SER A 64 1.50 8.66 -19.17
C SER A 64 1.53 8.12 -20.61
N ASN A 65 1.67 6.79 -20.74
CA ASN A 65 1.61 6.13 -22.03
C ASN A 65 0.19 5.72 -22.45
N MET A 66 -0.83 6.01 -21.65
CA MET A 66 -2.24 5.62 -21.87
C MET A 66 -2.38 4.19 -22.38
N THR A 67 -1.99 3.25 -21.52
CA THR A 67 -2.11 1.81 -21.80
C THR A 67 -3.31 1.22 -21.10
N ILE A 68 -3.62 -0.04 -21.35
CA ILE A 68 -4.75 -0.77 -20.74
C ILE A 68 -4.75 -0.63 -19.22
N PHE A 69 -3.56 -0.61 -18.59
CA PHE A 69 -3.39 -0.45 -17.15
C PHE A 69 -3.27 1.01 -16.69
N GLY A 70 -3.67 1.98 -17.53
CA GLY A 70 -3.60 3.41 -17.22
C GLY A 70 -4.39 3.81 -15.96
N ALA A 71 -5.49 3.13 -15.61
CA ALA A 71 -6.20 3.33 -14.36
C ALA A 71 -5.53 2.62 -13.15
N GLY A 72 -4.61 1.69 -13.40
CA GLY A 72 -3.84 0.98 -12.38
C GLY A 72 -4.68 0.17 -11.41
N ILE A 73 -4.14 -0.04 -10.20
CA ILE A 73 -4.83 -0.75 -9.10
C ILE A 73 -5.56 0.22 -8.16
N THR A 74 -5.55 1.52 -8.47
CA THR A 74 -6.15 2.58 -7.65
C THR A 74 -7.61 2.32 -7.30
N PRO A 75 -8.50 1.85 -8.21
CA PRO A 75 -9.90 1.56 -7.86
C PRO A 75 -10.04 0.54 -6.73
N TYR A 76 -9.15 -0.46 -6.66
CA TYR A 76 -9.15 -1.42 -5.57
C TYR A 76 -8.69 -0.78 -4.24
N ILE A 77 -7.65 0.05 -4.28
CA ILE A 77 -7.16 0.76 -3.08
C ILE A 77 -8.26 1.68 -2.54
N THR A 78 -8.91 2.43 -3.42
CA THR A 78 -10.06 3.28 -3.06
C THR A 78 -11.17 2.48 -2.41
N ALA A 79 -11.56 1.35 -3.01
CA ALA A 79 -12.58 0.46 -2.47
C ALA A 79 -12.17 -0.10 -1.09
N SER A 80 -10.91 -0.47 -0.92
CA SER A 80 -10.38 -0.96 0.34
C SER A 80 -10.47 0.09 1.45
N ILE A 81 -10.11 1.35 1.15
CA ILE A 81 -10.24 2.47 2.07
C ILE A 81 -11.70 2.67 2.47
N VAL A 82 -12.60 2.72 1.50
CA VAL A 82 -14.05 2.92 1.74
C VAL A 82 -14.61 1.82 2.64
N VAL A 83 -14.30 0.55 2.34
CA VAL A 83 -14.76 -0.58 3.16
C VAL A 83 -14.21 -0.52 4.58
N GLN A 84 -12.94 -0.16 4.74
CA GLN A 84 -12.30 -0.02 6.05
C GLN A 84 -12.93 1.13 6.85
N LEU A 85 -13.14 2.30 6.25
CA LEU A 85 -13.81 3.43 6.90
C LEU A 85 -15.25 3.11 7.28
N LEU A 86 -15.99 2.42 6.41
CA LEU A 86 -17.34 1.93 6.72
C LEU A 86 -17.33 0.91 7.87
N GLY A 87 -16.30 0.09 7.98
CA GLY A 87 -16.08 -0.83 9.09
C GLY A 87 -15.99 -0.13 10.44
N TYR A 88 -15.41 1.08 10.48
CA TYR A 88 -15.38 1.92 11.70
C TYR A 88 -16.72 2.58 12.00
N THR A 89 -17.39 3.09 10.98
CA THR A 89 -18.61 3.89 11.16
C THR A 89 -19.83 3.01 11.44
N SER A 90 -19.92 1.82 10.85
CA SER A 90 -21.05 0.93 10.97
C SER A 90 -20.86 -0.13 12.05
N LYS A 91 -21.69 -0.13 13.09
CA LYS A 91 -21.68 -1.14 14.16
C LYS A 91 -21.77 -2.57 13.63
N ARG A 92 -22.56 -2.81 12.58
CA ARG A 92 -22.74 -4.12 11.95
C ARG A 92 -21.47 -4.62 11.27
N LEU A 93 -20.77 -3.75 10.53
CA LEU A 93 -19.52 -4.08 9.87
C LEU A 93 -18.37 -4.23 10.88
N ASN A 94 -18.38 -3.42 11.94
CA ASN A 94 -17.41 -3.55 13.04
C ASN A 94 -17.54 -4.91 13.73
N GLN A 95 -18.77 -5.39 13.99
CA GLN A 95 -18.99 -6.73 14.54
C GLN A 95 -18.43 -7.82 13.61
N MET A 96 -18.61 -7.70 12.28
CA MET A 96 -18.05 -8.65 11.31
C MET A 96 -16.52 -8.68 11.34
N TYR A 97 -15.84 -7.54 11.60
CA TYR A 97 -14.39 -7.55 11.81
C TYR A 97 -13.96 -8.44 12.98
N HIS A 98 -14.80 -8.61 13.98
CA HIS A 98 -14.55 -9.44 15.17
C HIS A 98 -14.94 -10.91 15.00
N GLU A 99 -15.64 -11.28 13.90
CA GLU A 99 -16.07 -12.65 13.62
C GLU A 99 -14.93 -13.55 13.07
N GLY A 100 -13.68 -13.09 13.12
CA GLY A 100 -12.52 -13.88 12.71
C GLY A 100 -12.42 -14.06 11.19
N GLU A 101 -12.16 -15.30 10.73
CA GLU A 101 -11.90 -15.57 9.32
C GLU A 101 -13.15 -15.39 8.43
N TYR A 102 -14.32 -15.69 8.94
CA TYR A 102 -15.59 -15.50 8.22
C TYR A 102 -15.85 -14.03 7.90
N GLY A 103 -15.74 -13.17 8.90
CA GLY A 103 -15.90 -11.73 8.73
C GLY A 103 -14.86 -11.14 7.77
N ARG A 104 -13.60 -11.58 7.88
CA ARG A 104 -12.52 -11.16 6.96
C ARG A 104 -12.84 -11.53 5.51
N ARG A 105 -13.32 -12.72 5.23
CA ARG A 105 -13.73 -13.14 3.87
C ARG A 105 -14.90 -12.31 3.34
N HIS A 106 -15.87 -11.97 4.20
CA HIS A 106 -17.00 -11.11 3.82
C HIS A 106 -16.54 -9.70 3.45
N MET A 107 -15.67 -9.09 4.25
CA MET A 107 -15.09 -7.78 3.98
C MET A 107 -14.26 -7.77 2.67
N GLN A 108 -13.51 -8.82 2.38
CA GLN A 108 -12.80 -8.96 1.11
C GLN A 108 -13.75 -9.04 -0.09
N LYS A 109 -14.87 -9.75 0.01
CA LYS A 109 -15.91 -9.78 -1.05
C LYS A 109 -16.54 -8.41 -1.26
N MET A 110 -16.84 -7.67 -0.18
CA MET A 110 -17.35 -6.29 -0.27
C MET A 110 -16.33 -5.38 -0.96
N THR A 111 -15.06 -5.48 -0.60
CA THR A 111 -13.99 -4.70 -1.24
C THR A 111 -13.92 -4.98 -2.74
N LEU A 112 -14.00 -6.25 -3.17
CA LEU A 112 -14.01 -6.61 -4.58
C LEU A 112 -15.23 -6.05 -5.31
N LEU A 113 -16.42 -6.12 -4.71
CA LEU A 113 -17.64 -5.60 -5.31
C LEU A 113 -17.58 -4.08 -5.48
N ILE A 114 -17.15 -3.36 -4.43
CA ILE A 114 -16.96 -1.90 -4.48
C ILE A 114 -15.84 -1.55 -5.47
N SER A 115 -14.77 -2.35 -5.58
CA SER A 115 -13.70 -2.12 -6.53
C SER A 115 -14.15 -2.24 -8.01
N CYS A 116 -15.10 -3.11 -8.31
CA CYS A 116 -15.72 -3.16 -9.63
C CYS A 116 -16.49 -1.87 -9.94
N ILE A 117 -17.29 -1.37 -8.98
CA ILE A 117 -18.05 -0.13 -9.14
C ILE A 117 -17.11 1.07 -9.31
N THR A 118 -16.11 1.19 -8.45
CA THR A 118 -15.12 2.28 -8.53
C THR A 118 -14.28 2.21 -9.81
N SER A 119 -13.99 1.01 -10.31
CA SER A 119 -13.30 0.81 -11.59
C SER A 119 -14.11 1.39 -12.76
N VAL A 120 -15.42 1.14 -12.80
CA VAL A 120 -16.31 1.75 -13.82
C VAL A 120 -16.24 3.27 -13.72
N ILE A 121 -16.49 3.83 -12.53
CA ILE A 121 -16.52 5.28 -12.32
C ILE A 121 -15.20 5.94 -12.75
N ILE A 122 -14.07 5.43 -12.26
CA ILE A 122 -12.74 6.01 -12.52
C ILE A 122 -12.39 5.90 -14.00
N SER A 123 -12.61 4.75 -14.64
CA SER A 123 -12.27 4.52 -16.05
C SER A 123 -13.09 5.40 -17.00
N PHE A 124 -14.40 5.53 -16.79
CA PHE A 124 -15.23 6.40 -17.62
C PHE A 124 -14.98 7.88 -17.36
N THR A 125 -14.71 8.28 -16.11
CA THR A 125 -14.32 9.66 -15.79
C THR A 125 -12.99 10.01 -16.45
N ALA A 126 -11.99 9.13 -16.42
CA ALA A 126 -10.71 9.33 -17.10
C ALA A 126 -10.91 9.46 -18.62
N SER A 127 -11.72 8.60 -19.24
CA SER A 127 -12.00 8.65 -20.67
C SER A 127 -12.73 9.94 -21.07
N TYR A 128 -13.70 10.38 -20.28
CA TYR A 128 -14.39 11.63 -20.51
C TYR A 128 -13.45 12.85 -20.40
N THR A 129 -12.56 12.88 -19.40
CA THR A 129 -11.57 13.96 -19.25
C THR A 129 -10.58 14.01 -20.41
N LEU A 130 -10.15 12.85 -20.94
CA LEU A 130 -9.32 12.77 -22.14
C LEU A 130 -10.03 13.35 -23.37
N TYR A 131 -11.33 13.07 -23.52
CA TYR A 131 -12.13 13.65 -24.59
C TYR A 131 -12.27 15.17 -24.44
N ALA A 132 -12.62 15.64 -23.24
CA ALA A 132 -12.80 17.06 -22.96
C ALA A 132 -11.52 17.90 -23.19
N GLN A 133 -10.35 17.28 -23.06
CA GLN A 133 -9.05 17.90 -23.31
C GLN A 133 -8.55 17.71 -24.76
N GLY A 134 -9.34 17.07 -25.64
CA GLY A 134 -9.00 16.89 -27.05
C GLY A 134 -8.00 15.78 -27.37
N TYR A 135 -7.70 14.90 -26.39
CA TYR A 135 -6.77 13.76 -26.57
C TYR A 135 -7.41 12.52 -27.19
N LEU A 136 -8.75 12.49 -27.37
CA LEU A 136 -9.45 11.41 -28.06
C LEU A 136 -9.90 11.85 -29.45
N ASN A 137 -9.88 10.92 -30.40
CA ASN A 137 -10.24 11.16 -31.81
C ASN A 137 -11.75 11.37 -32.07
N GLY A 138 -12.63 11.11 -31.08
CA GLY A 138 -14.09 11.29 -31.22
C GLY A 138 -14.87 10.77 -30.02
N LYS A 139 -16.18 11.11 -29.97
CA LYS A 139 -17.06 10.73 -28.83
C LYS A 139 -17.18 9.22 -28.61
N ILE A 140 -17.19 8.42 -29.68
CA ILE A 140 -17.33 6.97 -29.60
C ILE A 140 -16.15 6.33 -28.88
N TYR A 141 -14.95 6.94 -28.98
CA TYR A 141 -13.75 6.46 -28.29
C TYR A 141 -13.81 6.64 -26.77
N ILE A 142 -14.74 7.44 -26.22
CA ILE A 142 -14.98 7.51 -24.76
C ILE A 142 -15.40 6.13 -24.25
N LEU A 143 -16.32 5.46 -24.96
CA LEU A 143 -16.79 4.14 -24.59
C LEU A 143 -15.67 3.10 -24.68
N PHE A 144 -14.95 3.07 -25.82
CA PHE A 144 -13.86 2.11 -26.01
C PHE A 144 -12.71 2.29 -25.02
N ALA A 145 -12.27 3.53 -24.78
CA ALA A 145 -11.23 3.83 -23.82
C ALA A 145 -11.68 3.50 -22.39
N GLY A 146 -12.92 3.86 -22.02
CA GLY A 146 -13.48 3.52 -20.71
C GLY A 146 -13.57 2.04 -20.47
N LEU A 147 -14.06 1.26 -21.43
CA LEU A 147 -14.11 -0.20 -21.33
C LEU A 147 -12.69 -0.82 -21.25
N THR A 148 -11.76 -0.33 -22.07
CA THR A 148 -10.38 -0.84 -22.07
C THR A 148 -9.70 -0.62 -20.71
N LEU A 149 -9.79 0.57 -20.14
CA LEU A 149 -9.24 0.91 -18.82
C LEU A 149 -9.92 0.10 -17.71
N MET A 150 -11.25 -0.07 -17.78
CA MET A 150 -12.00 -0.88 -16.82
C MET A 150 -11.56 -2.34 -16.85
N ILE A 151 -11.51 -2.95 -18.03
CA ILE A 151 -11.06 -4.34 -18.18
C ILE A 151 -9.63 -4.51 -17.69
N GLY A 152 -8.73 -3.58 -18.03
CA GLY A 152 -7.35 -3.59 -17.56
C GLY A 152 -7.25 -3.58 -16.03
N THR A 153 -8.02 -2.71 -15.37
CA THR A 153 -8.08 -2.67 -13.90
C THR A 153 -8.59 -3.97 -13.30
N LEU A 154 -9.66 -4.54 -13.86
CA LEU A 154 -10.21 -5.82 -13.37
C LEU A 154 -9.21 -6.97 -13.52
N ILE A 155 -8.44 -7.00 -14.61
CA ILE A 155 -7.37 -7.97 -14.83
C ILE A 155 -6.27 -7.80 -13.74
N LEU A 156 -5.83 -6.56 -13.45
CA LEU A 156 -4.84 -6.31 -12.41
C LEU A 156 -5.32 -6.76 -11.02
N ILE A 157 -6.58 -6.45 -10.67
CA ILE A 157 -7.19 -6.89 -9.42
C ILE A 157 -7.27 -8.42 -9.38
N GLY A 158 -7.68 -9.04 -10.49
CA GLY A 158 -7.77 -10.50 -10.62
C GLY A 158 -6.41 -11.18 -10.40
N ILE A 159 -5.36 -10.71 -11.06
CA ILE A 159 -4.00 -11.25 -10.91
C ILE A 159 -3.50 -11.02 -9.48
N GLY A 160 -3.69 -9.81 -8.91
CA GLY A 160 -3.29 -9.51 -7.53
C GLY A 160 -3.97 -10.42 -6.52
N LYS A 161 -5.28 -10.67 -6.67
CA LYS A 161 -6.04 -11.60 -5.83
C LYS A 161 -5.65 -13.06 -6.06
N TRP A 162 -5.32 -13.45 -7.26
CA TRP A 162 -4.83 -14.79 -7.53
C TRP A 162 -3.49 -15.05 -6.84
N ILE A 163 -2.57 -14.07 -6.88
CA ILE A 163 -1.31 -14.15 -6.12
C ILE A 163 -1.61 -14.24 -4.62
N GLU A 164 -2.53 -13.43 -4.10
CA GLU A 164 -2.91 -13.40 -2.67
C GLU A 164 -3.46 -14.75 -2.18
N LEU A 165 -4.29 -15.42 -3.00
CA LEU A 165 -4.91 -16.68 -2.63
C LEU A 165 -3.98 -17.89 -2.72
N ARG A 166 -3.02 -17.89 -3.65
CA ARG A 166 -2.21 -19.08 -3.96
C ARG A 166 -0.74 -18.98 -3.54
N TYR A 167 -0.17 -17.78 -3.50
CA TYR A 167 1.28 -17.64 -3.37
C TYR A 167 1.69 -16.80 -2.16
N PHE A 168 1.33 -15.52 -2.10
CA PHE A 168 1.73 -14.58 -1.05
C PHE A 168 0.54 -13.77 -0.58
N LYS A 169 0.41 -13.58 0.76
CA LYS A 169 -0.75 -12.93 1.40
C LYS A 169 -1.06 -11.50 0.91
N ASN A 170 -0.10 -10.80 0.29
CA ASN A 170 -0.24 -9.39 -0.12
C ASN A 170 -0.02 -9.21 -1.63
N GLY A 171 -0.71 -10.00 -2.46
CA GLY A 171 -0.56 -9.98 -3.92
C GLY A 171 -0.80 -8.61 -4.55
N ILE A 172 -1.73 -7.82 -4.00
CA ILE A 172 -2.02 -6.46 -4.49
C ILE A 172 -0.86 -5.50 -4.23
N SER A 173 -0.21 -5.60 -3.06
CA SER A 173 1.00 -4.81 -2.77
C SER A 173 2.15 -5.16 -3.70
N LEU A 174 2.28 -6.43 -4.12
CA LEU A 174 3.28 -6.86 -5.11
C LEU A 174 3.01 -6.27 -6.50
N VAL A 175 1.75 -6.13 -6.89
CA VAL A 175 1.39 -5.44 -8.16
C VAL A 175 1.76 -3.96 -8.10
N LEU A 176 1.51 -3.28 -6.98
CA LEU A 176 1.99 -1.90 -6.77
C LEU A 176 3.51 -1.80 -6.83
N PHE A 177 4.19 -2.70 -6.16
CA PHE A 177 5.65 -2.76 -6.11
C PHE A 177 6.28 -2.86 -7.50
N ILE A 178 5.83 -3.78 -8.34
CA ILE A 178 6.38 -3.94 -9.70
C ILE A 178 6.09 -2.71 -10.58
N ASN A 179 4.94 -2.05 -10.38
CA ASN A 179 4.63 -0.83 -11.09
C ASN A 179 5.56 0.31 -10.67
N ILE A 180 5.77 0.53 -9.38
CA ILE A 180 6.64 1.61 -8.89
C ILE A 180 8.09 1.37 -9.30
N ILE A 181 8.60 0.14 -9.18
CA ILE A 181 9.97 -0.20 -9.65
C ILE A 181 10.15 0.11 -11.12
N ALA A 182 9.15 -0.17 -11.93
CA ALA A 182 9.25 0.07 -13.37
C ALA A 182 9.30 1.56 -13.75
N SER A 183 8.84 2.47 -12.90
CA SER A 183 8.98 3.91 -13.10
C SER A 183 10.32 4.46 -12.57
N MET A 184 10.99 3.76 -11.64
CA MET A 184 12.25 4.20 -11.01
C MET A 184 13.40 4.50 -11.98
N PRO A 185 13.64 3.75 -13.08
CA PRO A 185 14.72 4.08 -14.00
C PRO A 185 14.65 5.51 -14.56
N ASN A 186 13.44 6.01 -14.85
CA ASN A 186 13.23 7.37 -15.30
C ASN A 186 13.57 8.40 -14.22
N ASP A 187 13.24 8.11 -12.96
CA ASP A 187 13.58 8.97 -11.83
C ASP A 187 15.10 9.02 -11.61
N VAL A 188 15.77 7.87 -11.69
CA VAL A 188 17.23 7.78 -11.58
C VAL A 188 17.91 8.57 -12.69
N LEU A 189 17.48 8.44 -13.95
CA LEU A 189 17.99 9.23 -15.06
C LEU A 189 17.79 10.72 -14.84
N THR A 190 16.63 11.12 -14.32
CA THR A 190 16.34 12.52 -13.97
C THR A 190 17.29 13.02 -12.88
N ILE A 191 17.52 12.24 -11.83
CA ILE A 191 18.42 12.58 -10.72
C ILE A 191 19.86 12.75 -11.22
N ILE A 192 20.34 11.86 -12.09
CA ILE A 192 21.71 11.93 -12.65
C ILE A 192 21.90 13.17 -13.53
N SER A 193 20.83 13.66 -14.18
CA SER A 193 20.88 14.85 -15.03
C SER A 193 20.90 16.18 -14.25
N LEU A 194 20.70 16.16 -12.92
CA LEU A 194 20.73 17.32 -12.05
C LEU A 194 22.17 17.79 -11.76
N LYS A 195 22.30 18.95 -11.11
CA LYS A 195 23.59 19.44 -10.60
C LYS A 195 24.14 18.49 -9.53
N LYS A 196 25.44 18.28 -9.49
CA LYS A 196 26.11 17.32 -8.58
C LYS A 196 25.68 17.44 -7.11
N TRP A 197 25.50 18.67 -6.61
CA TRP A 197 25.09 18.90 -5.22
C TRP A 197 23.61 18.52 -4.96
N GLU A 198 22.71 18.79 -5.93
CA GLU A 198 21.29 18.40 -5.85
C GLU A 198 21.15 16.87 -5.86
N THR A 199 21.91 16.23 -6.75
CA THR A 199 21.99 14.76 -6.81
C THR A 199 22.50 14.17 -5.49
N ALA A 200 23.55 14.75 -4.90
CA ALA A 200 24.12 14.29 -3.63
C ALA A 200 23.09 14.41 -2.48
N ILE A 201 22.35 15.51 -2.40
CA ILE A 201 21.29 15.70 -1.40
C ILE A 201 20.17 14.65 -1.56
N LEU A 202 19.68 14.42 -2.79
CA LEU A 202 18.62 13.45 -3.03
C LEU A 202 19.05 12.02 -2.70
N ILE A 203 20.28 11.65 -3.03
CA ILE A 203 20.83 10.34 -2.66
C ILE A 203 20.96 10.23 -1.14
N ALA A 204 21.47 11.24 -0.46
CA ALA A 204 21.57 11.23 1.00
C ALA A 204 20.20 11.09 1.68
N VAL A 205 19.20 11.85 1.21
CA VAL A 205 17.82 11.75 1.72
C VAL A 205 17.24 10.35 1.48
N SER A 206 17.46 9.78 0.29
CA SER A 206 17.00 8.44 -0.02
C SER A 206 17.63 7.37 0.87
N LEU A 207 18.92 7.49 1.17
CA LEU A 207 19.62 6.57 2.08
C LEU A 207 19.15 6.74 3.52
N ILE A 208 18.93 7.98 3.98
CA ILE A 208 18.40 8.25 5.33
C ILE A 208 17.00 7.68 5.48
N THR A 209 16.10 7.89 4.51
CA THR A 209 14.74 7.33 4.55
C THR A 209 14.75 5.81 4.58
N LEU A 210 15.59 5.17 3.77
CA LEU A 210 15.80 3.72 3.78
C LEU A 210 16.28 3.24 5.15
N PHE A 211 17.30 3.90 5.72
CA PHE A 211 17.87 3.53 7.01
C PHE A 211 16.86 3.65 8.15
N VAL A 212 16.08 4.74 8.18
CA VAL A 212 15.04 4.93 9.20
C VAL A 212 13.94 3.88 9.08
N LEU A 213 13.48 3.55 7.87
CA LEU A 213 12.49 2.50 7.66
C LEU A 213 13.00 1.11 8.11
N LEU A 214 14.27 0.79 7.84
CA LEU A 214 14.86 -0.46 8.32
C LEU A 214 14.94 -0.51 9.85
N ILE A 215 15.30 0.60 10.50
CA ILE A 215 15.30 0.70 11.96
C ILE A 215 13.89 0.49 12.53
N MET A 216 12.89 1.16 11.96
CA MET A 216 11.49 1.00 12.39
C MET A 216 11.01 -0.46 12.33
N GLU A 217 11.48 -1.20 11.33
CA GLU A 217 11.13 -2.62 11.18
C GLU A 217 11.84 -3.53 12.20
N LEU A 218 13.06 -3.16 12.62
CA LEU A 218 13.82 -3.92 13.62
C LEU A 218 13.30 -3.71 15.04
N ILE A 219 12.72 -2.54 15.33
CA ILE A 219 12.20 -2.21 16.65
C ILE A 219 10.88 -2.97 16.88
N ARG A 220 10.88 -3.85 17.86
CA ARG A 220 9.70 -4.62 18.27
C ARG A 220 9.65 -4.77 19.78
N LYS A 221 8.46 -4.69 20.33
CA LYS A 221 8.16 -5.03 21.72
C LYS A 221 7.64 -6.46 21.77
N GLU A 222 8.33 -7.36 22.41
CA GLU A 222 7.95 -8.75 22.57
C GLU A 222 7.14 -8.93 23.84
N ILE A 223 5.88 -9.33 23.71
CA ILE A 223 5.00 -9.64 24.84
C ILE A 223 5.05 -11.14 25.08
N ILE A 224 5.55 -11.53 26.25
CA ILE A 224 5.66 -12.94 26.65
C ILE A 224 4.26 -13.50 26.90
N VAL A 225 3.96 -14.63 26.26
CA VAL A 225 2.73 -15.39 26.48
C VAL A 225 3.11 -16.79 26.93
N ARG A 226 2.42 -17.28 27.94
CA ARG A 226 2.57 -18.64 28.45
C ARG A 226 1.34 -19.46 28.10
N GLU A 227 1.57 -20.66 27.61
CA GLU A 227 0.51 -21.64 27.41
C GLU A 227 0.31 -22.43 28.72
N SER A 228 -0.94 -22.60 29.17
CA SER A 228 -1.23 -23.48 30.31
C SER A 228 -0.84 -24.90 29.95
N ALA A 229 0.17 -25.44 30.61
CA ALA A 229 0.68 -26.77 30.34
C ALA A 229 -0.47 -27.80 30.44
N ARG A 230 -0.65 -28.62 29.41
CA ARG A 230 -1.19 -29.96 29.62
C ARG A 230 -0.15 -30.69 30.46
N VAL A 231 -0.55 -31.10 31.65
CA VAL A 231 0.26 -31.96 32.52
C VAL A 231 0.47 -33.29 31.80
N ASP A 232 1.52 -33.37 31.03
CA ASP A 232 2.05 -34.65 30.58
C ASP A 232 3.01 -35.14 31.69
N GLN A 233 2.89 -36.40 32.09
CA GLN A 233 3.39 -36.94 33.35
C GLN A 233 4.90 -36.84 33.58
N ASN A 234 5.69 -36.24 32.69
CA ASN A 234 7.15 -36.31 32.80
C ASN A 234 7.95 -35.00 32.72
N GLU A 235 7.37 -33.83 32.42
CA GLU A 235 8.07 -32.54 32.57
C GLU A 235 7.08 -31.39 32.29
N GLU A 236 7.07 -30.35 33.16
CA GLU A 236 6.38 -29.08 32.93
C GLU A 236 7.07 -28.30 31.80
N VAL A 237 6.87 -28.67 30.54
CA VAL A 237 7.33 -27.88 29.41
C VAL A 237 6.38 -26.70 29.20
N ILE A 238 6.59 -25.63 29.97
CA ILE A 238 5.88 -24.37 29.76
C ILE A 238 6.33 -23.81 28.41
N LYS A 239 5.53 -23.98 27.39
CA LYS A 239 5.80 -23.37 26.08
C LYS A 239 5.60 -21.86 26.18
N HIS A 240 6.71 -21.12 26.02
CA HIS A 240 6.70 -19.68 25.90
C HIS A 240 6.62 -19.31 24.42
N PHE A 241 5.73 -18.39 24.06
CA PHE A 241 5.76 -17.75 22.77
C PHE A 241 5.64 -16.24 22.93
N PHE A 242 6.07 -15.51 21.93
CA PHE A 242 6.10 -14.05 21.97
C PHE A 242 5.10 -13.48 20.96
N ILE A 243 4.32 -12.47 21.39
CA ILE A 243 3.55 -11.65 20.48
C ILE A 243 4.39 -10.42 20.15
N PRO A 244 4.94 -10.33 18.92
CA PRO A 244 5.74 -9.18 18.53
C PRO A 244 4.83 -8.01 18.17
N VAL A 245 4.89 -6.94 18.96
CA VAL A 245 4.29 -5.63 18.64
C VAL A 245 5.39 -4.82 17.96
N ARG A 246 5.37 -4.75 16.63
CA ARG A 246 6.39 -4.05 15.84
C ARG A 246 6.15 -2.54 15.88
N LEU A 247 7.20 -1.73 15.75
CA LEU A 247 7.05 -0.29 15.60
C LEU A 247 6.40 0.01 14.25
N ASN A 248 6.85 -0.61 13.17
CA ASN A 248 6.24 -0.47 11.83
C ASN A 248 5.01 -1.39 11.68
N MET A 249 3.97 -1.16 12.49
CA MET A 249 2.71 -1.92 12.39
C MET A 249 1.84 -1.47 11.23
N LEU A 250 1.89 -0.18 10.93
CA LEU A 250 1.06 0.44 9.90
C LEU A 250 1.58 0.16 8.52
N ASN A 251 2.87 -0.22 8.43
CA ASN A 251 3.56 -0.40 7.17
C ASN A 251 3.42 0.89 6.30
N VAL A 252 3.32 0.78 5.01
CA VAL A 252 3.16 1.92 4.09
C VAL A 252 1.70 2.24 3.76
N MET A 253 0.74 1.51 4.34
CA MET A 253 -0.68 1.65 4.01
C MET A 253 -1.24 3.06 4.20
N PRO A 254 -0.96 3.81 5.30
CA PRO A 254 -1.47 5.18 5.46
C PRO A 254 -0.99 6.12 4.34
N ILE A 255 0.24 5.95 3.85
CA ILE A 255 0.82 6.76 2.77
C ILE A 255 0.11 6.45 1.45
N ILE A 256 -0.11 5.17 1.15
CA ILE A 256 -0.84 4.74 -0.04
C ILE A 256 -2.28 5.26 -0.01
N PHE A 257 -2.93 5.19 1.14
CA PHE A 257 -4.30 5.69 1.32
C PHE A 257 -4.37 7.19 1.13
N MET A 258 -3.47 7.96 1.74
CA MET A 258 -3.43 9.41 1.58
C MET A 258 -3.18 9.81 0.12
N SER A 259 -2.26 9.13 -0.56
CA SER A 259 -2.00 9.38 -1.98
C SER A 259 -3.24 9.10 -2.85
N THR A 260 -4.00 8.05 -2.54
CA THR A 260 -5.24 7.71 -3.25
C THR A 260 -6.35 8.72 -2.99
N ILE A 261 -6.50 9.22 -1.75
CA ILE A 261 -7.46 10.28 -1.42
C ILE A 261 -7.13 11.56 -2.19
N LEU A 262 -5.86 11.97 -2.23
CA LEU A 262 -5.44 13.14 -3.01
C LEU A 262 -5.76 12.97 -4.50
N GLN A 263 -5.64 11.74 -5.00
CA GLN A 263 -5.98 11.40 -6.37
C GLN A 263 -7.48 11.57 -6.66
N LEU A 264 -8.34 11.11 -5.77
CA LEU A 264 -9.78 11.30 -5.92
C LEU A 264 -10.17 12.78 -5.91
N VAL A 265 -9.58 13.55 -4.97
CA VAL A 265 -9.80 15.00 -4.90
C VAL A 265 -9.38 15.70 -6.18
N GLN A 266 -8.23 15.31 -6.77
CA GLN A 266 -7.76 15.86 -8.05
C GLN A 266 -8.68 15.49 -9.20
N MET A 267 -9.21 14.28 -9.25
CA MET A 267 -10.17 13.86 -10.26
C MET A 267 -11.45 14.72 -10.23
N LEU A 268 -11.94 15.10 -9.05
CA LEU A 268 -13.07 16.01 -8.90
C LEU A 268 -12.77 17.39 -9.51
N SER A 269 -11.54 17.89 -9.37
CA SER A 269 -11.14 19.16 -10.00
C SER A 269 -11.13 19.11 -11.53
N LEU A 270 -10.90 17.93 -12.13
CA LEU A 270 -10.92 17.73 -13.59
C LEU A 270 -12.34 17.65 -14.15
N VAL A 271 -13.32 17.20 -13.38
CA VAL A 271 -14.73 17.07 -13.79
C VAL A 271 -15.47 18.42 -13.80
N GLY A 272 -14.82 19.51 -13.36
CA GLY A 272 -15.40 20.86 -13.49
C GLY A 272 -15.61 21.63 -12.19
N ILE A 273 -15.28 21.04 -11.03
CA ILE A 273 -15.30 21.74 -9.75
C ILE A 273 -14.00 22.54 -9.63
N LYS A 274 -13.96 23.72 -10.26
CA LYS A 274 -12.76 24.58 -10.38
C LYS A 274 -12.45 25.39 -9.11
N THR A 275 -12.52 24.80 -7.92
CA THR A 275 -12.03 25.46 -6.73
C THR A 275 -10.52 25.26 -6.58
N GLN A 276 -9.79 26.30 -6.14
CA GLN A 276 -8.33 26.19 -5.94
C GLN A 276 -7.96 25.11 -4.88
N ILE A 277 -8.87 24.82 -3.97
CA ILE A 277 -8.72 23.83 -2.91
C ILE A 277 -8.63 22.41 -3.48
N PHE A 278 -9.41 22.08 -4.52
CA PHE A 278 -9.39 20.74 -5.12
C PHE A 278 -8.22 20.51 -6.09
N ASN A 279 -7.45 21.54 -6.40
CA ASN A 279 -6.25 21.39 -7.23
C ASN A 279 -5.03 21.00 -6.39
N THR A 280 -4.99 19.71 -5.97
CA THR A 280 -3.93 19.15 -5.10
C THR A 280 -2.53 19.25 -5.73
N SER A 281 -2.42 19.41 -7.03
CA SER A 281 -1.13 19.62 -7.69
C SER A 281 -0.41 20.90 -7.24
N LYS A 282 -1.14 21.92 -6.80
CA LYS A 282 -0.59 23.17 -6.27
C LYS A 282 -0.13 23.06 -4.81
N TRP A 283 -0.58 22.03 -4.10
CA TRP A 283 -0.25 21.83 -2.68
C TRP A 283 1.23 21.50 -2.44
N PHE A 284 1.92 21.00 -3.46
CA PHE A 284 3.31 20.57 -3.35
C PHE A 284 4.29 21.48 -4.11
N VAL A 285 3.85 22.69 -4.51
CA VAL A 285 4.68 23.69 -5.18
C VAL A 285 4.99 24.82 -4.20
N SER A 286 6.24 24.96 -3.75
CA SER A 286 6.64 25.90 -2.69
C SER A 286 6.38 27.37 -3.01
N THR A 287 6.30 27.73 -4.31
CA THR A 287 6.01 29.11 -4.77
C THR A 287 4.54 29.53 -4.59
N LYS A 288 3.65 28.63 -4.20
CA LYS A 288 2.22 28.93 -4.06
C LYS A 288 1.82 29.09 -2.59
N PRO A 289 0.94 30.07 -2.26
CA PRO A 289 0.52 30.29 -0.87
C PRO A 289 -0.23 29.08 -0.24
N ILE A 290 -0.83 28.23 -1.07
CA ILE A 290 -1.53 27.02 -0.63
C ILE A 290 -0.59 25.87 -0.22
N TYR A 291 0.71 26.01 -0.46
CA TYR A 291 1.72 24.99 -0.16
C TYR A 291 1.73 24.55 1.32
N ILE A 292 1.76 25.50 2.23
CA ILE A 292 1.78 25.23 3.68
C ILE A 292 0.51 24.47 4.10
N ILE A 293 -0.65 24.90 3.63
CA ILE A 293 -1.94 24.24 3.91
C ILE A 293 -1.92 22.82 3.35
N GLY A 294 -1.43 22.64 2.13
CA GLY A 294 -1.33 21.33 1.49
C GLY A 294 -0.46 20.35 2.28
N ILE A 295 0.70 20.80 2.76
CA ILE A 295 1.59 20.00 3.60
C ILE A 295 0.92 19.62 4.92
N ILE A 296 0.28 20.59 5.59
CA ILE A 296 -0.40 20.34 6.86
C ILE A 296 -1.52 19.30 6.68
N VAL A 297 -2.35 19.44 5.64
CA VAL A 297 -3.42 18.49 5.33
C VAL A 297 -2.85 17.12 5.00
N TYR A 298 -1.75 17.05 4.26
CA TYR A 298 -1.08 15.79 3.94
C TYR A 298 -0.53 15.09 5.18
N CYS A 299 0.16 15.82 6.07
CA CYS A 299 0.68 15.29 7.33
C CYS A 299 -0.44 14.83 8.26
N ALA A 300 -1.46 15.68 8.47
CA ALA A 300 -2.61 15.34 9.29
C ALA A 300 -3.36 14.12 8.74
N GLY A 301 -3.47 14.02 7.42
CA GLY A 301 -4.09 12.88 6.74
C GLY A 301 -3.33 11.58 6.97
N ILE A 302 -2.01 11.54 6.78
CA ILE A 302 -1.20 10.33 7.04
C ILE A 302 -1.29 9.93 8.51
N PHE A 303 -1.15 10.90 9.43
CA PHE A 303 -1.24 10.63 10.86
C PHE A 303 -2.61 10.05 11.26
N LEU A 304 -3.70 10.68 10.82
CA LEU A 304 -5.06 10.24 11.14
C LEU A 304 -5.37 8.87 10.53
N LEU A 305 -5.00 8.65 9.26
CA LEU A 305 -5.16 7.34 8.62
C LEU A 305 -4.29 6.29 9.29
N GLY A 306 -3.11 6.64 9.77
CA GLY A 306 -2.26 5.76 10.55
C GLY A 306 -2.95 5.29 11.84
N VAL A 307 -3.47 6.23 12.61
CA VAL A 307 -4.22 5.93 13.83
C VAL A 307 -5.40 5.00 13.52
N MET A 308 -6.21 5.32 12.53
CA MET A 308 -7.36 4.49 12.13
C MET A 308 -6.93 3.09 11.65
N TYR A 309 -5.89 2.99 10.83
CA TYR A 309 -5.43 1.71 10.28
C TYR A 309 -4.82 0.79 11.35
N SER A 310 -4.29 1.35 12.42
CA SER A 310 -3.67 0.58 13.49
C SER A 310 -4.62 -0.43 14.15
N ASP A 311 -5.92 -0.10 14.25
CA ASP A 311 -6.93 -0.98 14.82
C ASP A 311 -7.22 -2.19 13.92
N ILE A 312 -7.01 -2.03 12.62
CA ILE A 312 -7.13 -3.11 11.63
C ILE A 312 -5.88 -3.99 11.66
N ALA A 313 -4.69 -3.37 11.71
CA ALA A 313 -3.41 -4.07 11.67
C ALA A 313 -3.18 -4.91 12.94
N PHE A 314 -3.57 -4.39 14.10
CA PHE A 314 -3.43 -5.08 15.39
C PHE A 314 -4.70 -4.87 16.23
N ASN A 315 -5.54 -5.90 16.27
CA ASN A 315 -6.79 -5.88 17.04
C ASN A 315 -6.60 -6.56 18.41
N PRO A 316 -6.48 -5.79 19.50
CA PRO A 316 -6.25 -6.32 20.84
C PRO A 316 -7.36 -7.26 21.33
N PHE A 317 -8.60 -6.98 20.93
CA PHE A 317 -9.76 -7.77 21.33
C PHE A 317 -9.74 -9.17 20.72
N THR A 318 -9.50 -9.27 19.42
CA THR A 318 -9.39 -10.55 18.71
C THR A 318 -8.24 -11.38 19.26
N ILE A 319 -7.08 -10.77 19.51
CA ILE A 319 -5.92 -11.46 20.09
C ILE A 319 -6.24 -11.97 21.50
N ALA A 320 -6.91 -11.18 22.35
CA ALA A 320 -7.30 -11.61 23.69
C ALA A 320 -8.28 -12.81 23.66
N ILE A 321 -9.22 -12.84 22.70
CA ILE A 321 -10.12 -13.98 22.50
C ILE A 321 -9.34 -15.22 22.04
N ASP A 322 -8.41 -15.08 21.11
CA ASP A 322 -7.61 -16.19 20.60
C ASP A 322 -6.69 -16.77 21.68
N LEU A 323 -6.11 -15.92 22.53
CA LEU A 323 -5.35 -16.36 23.70
C LEU A 323 -6.24 -17.16 24.67
N LYS A 324 -7.46 -16.68 24.95
CA LYS A 324 -8.42 -17.38 25.79
C LYS A 324 -8.80 -18.75 25.20
N LYS A 325 -9.04 -18.82 23.89
CA LYS A 325 -9.37 -20.10 23.20
C LYS A 325 -8.23 -21.11 23.26
N LYS A 326 -6.96 -20.64 23.24
CA LYS A 326 -5.75 -21.47 23.30
C LYS A 326 -5.29 -21.77 24.74
N ALA A 327 -6.09 -21.39 25.76
CA ALA A 327 -5.71 -21.48 27.17
C ALA A 327 -4.33 -20.84 27.46
N SER A 328 -4.00 -19.75 26.76
CA SER A 328 -2.76 -19.03 26.88
C SER A 328 -2.96 -17.70 27.60
N TYR A 329 -2.02 -17.29 28.41
CA TYR A 329 -2.12 -16.07 29.22
C TYR A 329 -0.84 -15.22 29.20
N ILE A 330 -1.01 -13.92 29.44
CA ILE A 330 0.10 -13.00 29.67
C ILE A 330 0.40 -12.99 31.17
N PRO A 331 1.64 -13.28 31.62
CA PRO A 331 1.98 -13.25 33.04
C PRO A 331 1.61 -11.91 33.70
N GLY A 332 0.91 -11.98 34.82
CA GLY A 332 0.46 -10.79 35.57
C GLY A 332 -0.80 -10.11 35.06
N VAL A 333 -1.45 -10.62 34.00
CA VAL A 333 -2.68 -10.04 33.43
C VAL A 333 -3.80 -11.07 33.44
N ARG A 334 -4.99 -10.67 33.90
CA ARG A 334 -6.18 -11.55 33.89
C ARG A 334 -6.68 -11.76 32.47
N LEU A 335 -7.11 -12.99 32.19
CA LEU A 335 -7.66 -13.37 30.89
C LEU A 335 -8.95 -12.61 30.56
N GLY A 336 -9.10 -12.20 29.29
CA GLY A 336 -10.30 -11.52 28.80
C GLY A 336 -10.12 -9.99 28.64
N ASN A 337 -10.98 -9.20 29.28
CA ASN A 337 -10.97 -7.74 29.12
C ASN A 337 -9.66 -7.07 29.57
N ASP A 338 -9.04 -7.55 30.64
CA ASP A 338 -7.81 -6.96 31.14
C ASP A 338 -6.63 -7.26 30.17
N THR A 339 -6.59 -8.45 29.56
CA THR A 339 -5.65 -8.78 28.48
C THR A 339 -5.85 -7.85 27.28
N SER A 340 -7.10 -7.57 26.88
CA SER A 340 -7.39 -6.66 25.78
C SER A 340 -6.95 -5.22 26.11
N LYS A 341 -7.20 -4.72 27.32
CA LYS A 341 -6.74 -3.39 27.77
C LYS A 341 -5.22 -3.28 27.79
N PHE A 342 -4.54 -4.29 28.29
CA PHE A 342 -3.06 -4.34 28.31
C PHE A 342 -2.47 -4.30 26.90
N LEU A 343 -2.99 -5.11 25.98
CA LEU A 343 -2.59 -5.13 24.58
C LEU A 343 -2.89 -3.81 23.89
N HIS A 344 -4.02 -3.17 24.19
CA HIS A 344 -4.39 -1.85 23.68
C HIS A 344 -3.39 -0.78 24.14
N SER A 345 -3.05 -0.74 25.42
CA SER A 345 -2.06 0.20 25.95
C SER A 345 -0.68 0.01 25.33
N ALA A 346 -0.23 -1.26 25.19
CA ALA A 346 1.05 -1.59 24.55
C ALA A 346 1.09 -1.16 23.08
N LYS A 347 -0.03 -1.35 22.36
CA LYS A 347 -0.20 -0.94 20.97
C LYS A 347 -0.16 0.57 20.80
N THR A 348 -0.92 1.32 21.62
CA THR A 348 -1.14 2.77 21.44
C THR A 348 0.17 3.55 21.43
N GLY A 349 1.11 3.23 22.31
CA GLY A 349 2.42 3.88 22.32
C GLY A 349 3.23 3.64 21.04
N MET A 350 3.28 2.37 20.58
CA MET A 350 4.00 2.01 19.35
C MET A 350 3.34 2.62 18.09
N MET A 351 2.02 2.63 18.04
CA MET A 351 1.23 3.20 16.95
C MET A 351 1.44 4.70 16.79
N LEU A 352 1.43 5.46 17.89
CA LEU A 352 1.64 6.92 17.84
C LEU A 352 3.04 7.24 17.31
N LEU A 353 4.07 6.52 17.79
CA LEU A 353 5.42 6.68 17.29
C LEU A 353 5.53 6.30 15.81
N ASP A 354 4.89 5.21 15.38
CA ASP A 354 4.85 4.77 13.98
C ASP A 354 4.21 5.83 13.08
N SER A 355 3.03 6.34 13.45
CA SER A 355 2.32 7.37 12.70
C SER A 355 3.13 8.66 12.57
N ILE A 356 3.82 9.10 13.63
CA ILE A 356 4.67 10.29 13.60
C ILE A 356 5.88 10.05 12.68
N LEU A 357 6.58 8.92 12.83
CA LEU A 357 7.75 8.60 12.03
C LEU A 357 7.40 8.44 10.55
N LEU A 358 6.31 7.75 10.22
CA LEU A 358 5.84 7.62 8.83
C LEU A 358 5.51 8.98 8.22
N THR A 359 4.88 9.88 9.01
CA THR A 359 4.58 11.24 8.55
C THR A 359 5.88 12.01 8.26
N LEU A 360 6.86 11.95 9.17
CA LEU A 360 8.16 12.61 8.98
C LEU A 360 8.92 12.06 7.77
N ILE A 361 8.99 10.74 7.63
CA ILE A 361 9.66 10.08 6.51
C ILE A 361 9.01 10.47 5.17
N SER A 362 7.69 10.63 5.13
CA SER A 362 6.98 11.00 3.91
C SER A 362 7.17 12.46 3.54
N ILE A 363 7.25 13.37 4.52
CA ILE A 363 7.29 14.80 4.25
C ILE A 363 8.70 15.32 3.95
N VAL A 364 9.73 14.74 4.56
CA VAL A 364 11.12 15.21 4.38
C VAL A 364 11.54 15.23 2.91
N PRO A 365 11.36 14.16 2.10
CA PRO A 365 11.69 14.20 0.68
C PRO A 365 10.86 15.23 -0.11
N ILE A 366 9.58 15.37 0.21
CA ILE A 366 8.67 16.33 -0.44
C ILE A 366 9.14 17.75 -0.16
N ALA A 367 9.47 18.08 1.08
CA ALA A 367 9.96 19.42 1.46
C ALA A 367 11.27 19.76 0.76
N ILE A 368 12.23 18.84 0.75
CA ILE A 368 13.55 19.06 0.12
C ILE A 368 13.41 19.25 -1.40
N THR A 369 12.66 18.40 -2.09
CA THR A 369 12.45 18.54 -3.53
C THR A 369 11.66 19.79 -3.89
N SER A 370 10.72 20.21 -3.06
CA SER A 370 10.00 21.48 -3.22
C SER A 370 10.91 22.70 -3.05
N ILE A 371 11.80 22.71 -2.06
CA ILE A 371 12.76 23.80 -1.81
C ILE A 371 13.75 23.90 -2.96
N LEU A 372 14.21 22.77 -3.49
CA LEU A 372 15.09 22.69 -4.64
C LEU A 372 14.42 23.06 -5.98
N GLY A 373 13.09 23.26 -5.98
CA GLY A 373 12.32 23.54 -7.21
C GLY A 373 12.16 22.34 -8.14
N LEU A 374 12.44 21.13 -7.67
CA LEU A 374 12.43 19.88 -8.43
C LEU A 374 11.03 19.26 -8.44
N SER A 375 10.06 19.94 -9.04
CA SER A 375 8.66 19.50 -9.08
C SER A 375 8.45 18.10 -9.65
N SER A 376 9.33 17.65 -10.56
CA SER A 376 9.31 16.31 -11.15
C SER A 376 9.67 15.18 -10.18
N LEU A 377 10.38 15.49 -9.09
CA LEU A 377 10.85 14.51 -8.11
C LEU A 377 10.13 14.63 -6.75
N THR A 378 9.16 15.53 -6.62
CA THR A 378 8.47 15.78 -5.34
C THR A 378 7.90 14.50 -4.71
N MET A 379 7.37 13.59 -5.53
CA MET A 379 6.78 12.34 -5.06
C MET A 379 7.74 11.14 -5.11
N PHE A 380 9.02 11.36 -5.44
CA PHE A 380 10.02 10.30 -5.47
C PHE A 380 10.23 9.66 -4.11
N GLY A 381 10.28 10.47 -3.04
CA GLY A 381 10.44 9.97 -1.68
C GLY A 381 9.30 9.07 -1.22
N THR A 382 8.05 9.44 -1.51
CA THR A 382 6.90 8.60 -1.15
C THR A 382 6.90 7.27 -1.91
N SER A 383 7.30 7.29 -3.18
CA SER A 383 7.47 6.06 -3.98
C SER A 383 8.55 5.14 -3.41
N LEU A 384 9.68 5.70 -2.96
CA LEU A 384 10.73 4.93 -2.27
C LEU A 384 10.20 4.28 -0.98
N VAL A 385 9.48 5.03 -0.15
CA VAL A 385 8.91 4.50 1.10
C VAL A 385 7.99 3.31 0.81
N ILE A 386 7.13 3.42 -0.21
CA ILE A 386 6.21 2.35 -0.61
C ILE A 386 7.00 1.10 -1.08
N VAL A 387 8.01 1.28 -1.92
CA VAL A 387 8.82 0.16 -2.44
C VAL A 387 9.55 -0.56 -1.31
N ILE A 388 10.20 0.19 -0.43
CA ILE A 388 10.95 -0.38 0.70
C ILE A 388 10.01 -1.12 1.64
N GLY A 389 8.86 -0.52 1.98
CA GLY A 389 7.90 -1.14 2.88
C GLY A 389 7.33 -2.45 2.31
N VAL A 390 6.98 -2.48 1.02
CA VAL A 390 6.49 -3.72 0.38
C VAL A 390 7.59 -4.77 0.28
N LEU A 391 8.86 -4.38 0.00
CA LEU A 391 10.01 -5.29 0.00
C LEU A 391 10.19 -5.94 1.36
N VAL A 392 10.21 -5.12 2.42
CA VAL A 392 10.39 -5.60 3.79
C VAL A 392 9.26 -6.55 4.17
N GLU A 393 8.01 -6.16 3.91
CA GLU A 393 6.84 -7.00 4.17
C GLU A 393 6.92 -8.35 3.44
N THR A 394 7.27 -8.34 2.16
CA THR A 394 7.44 -9.56 1.36
C THR A 394 8.58 -10.43 1.88
N ALA A 395 9.71 -9.83 2.27
CA ALA A 395 10.84 -10.54 2.86
C ALA A 395 10.46 -11.25 4.16
N TYR A 396 9.63 -10.60 5.01
CA TYR A 396 9.12 -11.24 6.22
C TYR A 396 8.16 -12.39 5.93
N GLN A 397 7.30 -12.27 4.93
CA GLN A 397 6.41 -13.37 4.52
C GLN A 397 7.21 -14.57 4.02
N ILE A 398 8.22 -14.34 3.18
CA ILE A 398 9.15 -15.36 2.70
C ILE A 398 9.87 -16.03 3.87
N LYS A 399 10.41 -15.21 4.79
CA LYS A 399 11.10 -15.70 5.97
C LYS A 399 10.19 -16.56 6.85
N ALA A 400 8.97 -16.12 7.11
CA ALA A 400 8.00 -16.86 7.90
C ALA A 400 7.64 -18.21 7.27
N GLU A 401 7.48 -18.28 5.95
CA GLU A 401 7.18 -19.51 5.23
C GLU A 401 8.38 -20.48 5.26
N VAL A 402 9.59 -19.97 5.08
CA VAL A 402 10.83 -20.76 5.18
C VAL A 402 11.05 -21.30 6.61
N TYR A 403 10.80 -20.47 7.64
CA TYR A 403 10.91 -20.91 9.03
C TYR A 403 9.81 -21.88 9.45
N GLY A 404 8.58 -21.70 8.97
CA GLY A 404 7.47 -22.64 9.17
C GLY A 404 7.84 -24.04 8.64
N VAL A 405 8.42 -24.10 7.46
CA VAL A 405 8.95 -25.37 6.89
C VAL A 405 10.06 -25.97 7.76
N ARG A 406 10.95 -25.14 8.35
CA ARG A 406 12.02 -25.63 9.25
C ARG A 406 11.53 -26.11 10.62
N GLN A 407 10.49 -25.52 11.19
CA GLN A 407 9.95 -25.95 12.49
C GLN A 407 9.21 -27.28 12.37
N GLU A 408 8.47 -27.50 11.30
CA GLU A 408 7.87 -28.81 11.02
C GLU A 408 8.95 -29.90 10.81
N GLU A 409 10.14 -29.54 10.29
CA GLU A 409 11.27 -30.45 10.14
C GLU A 409 11.86 -30.90 11.48
N LYS A 410 11.83 -30.04 12.53
CA LYS A 410 12.37 -30.35 13.87
C LYS A 410 11.41 -31.17 14.74
N GLN A 411 10.12 -31.20 14.44
CA GLN A 411 9.14 -32.00 15.19
C GLN A 411 9.11 -33.50 14.78
N TRP A 412 9.88 -33.88 13.73
CA TRP A 412 9.94 -35.26 13.22
C TRP A 412 11.32 -35.92 13.37
N ILE A 413 12.23 -35.30 14.15
CA ILE A 413 13.50 -35.86 14.59
C ILE A 413 13.45 -36.00 16.13
#